data_6ef1a26cc9c6f50a98ef04fd6ba4694f
#
_entry.id   6ef1a26cc9c6f50a98ef04fd6ba4694f
#
_cell.length_a   1.000
_cell.length_b   1.000
_cell.length_c   1.000
_cell.angle_alpha   90.00
_cell.angle_beta   90.00
_cell.angle_gamma   90.00
#
_symmetry.space_group_name_H-M   'P 1'
#
loop_
_entity.id
_entity.type
_entity.pdbx_description
1 polymer ?
#
loop_
_entity_poly.entity_id
_entity_poly.type
_entity_poly.pdbx_seq_one_letter_code
_entity_poly.pdbx_strand_id
1 'polypeptide(L)'
;MKFIRRFKKANSMKIMQSINKINRINMKNIWNTKNIKNVKVIKKYLLLIAILILFLVLSAYSYVSAVSNNLSDSVFRLHVIANSDSKEDQELKYMVRDGLIEYMNSLVNENNLKSKEDVINLAKENIDNFKNIAKKIIEENGFNYDVNIEIGNFSFPTKSYGDISFPAGFYDALKVEIGNSEGQNWWCVMFPPLCFVDVTSGIVPDDSKENLEENLGEEEYTLINNDEENAVIDFKFQIVEFFENLGIKLAGE
;
A
#
# COMPACT_ATOMS: atom_id res chain seq x y z
N MET A 1 71.37 14.46 -24.24
CA MET A 1 69.94 14.04 -23.96
C MET A 1 69.79 12.77 -23.13
N LYS A 2 70.64 11.77 -23.16
CA LYS A 2 70.51 10.53 -22.40
C LYS A 2 70.70 10.70 -20.88
N PHE A 3 71.47 11.66 -20.42
CA PHE A 3 71.77 11.89 -19.00
C PHE A 3 70.57 12.48 -18.20
N ILE A 4 69.84 13.40 -18.76
CA ILE A 4 68.65 14.03 -18.15
C ILE A 4 67.50 13.00 -18.00
N ARG A 5 67.34 12.07 -18.93
CA ARG A 5 66.36 10.98 -18.83
C ARG A 5 66.68 10.00 -17.70
N ARG A 6 67.94 9.69 -17.44
CA ARG A 6 68.34 8.80 -16.35
C ARG A 6 68.09 9.46 -14.96
N PHE A 7 68.35 10.75 -14.85
CA PHE A 7 68.13 11.50 -13.61
C PHE A 7 66.63 11.63 -13.27
N LYS A 8 65.77 11.89 -14.25
CA LYS A 8 64.33 11.91 -14.06
C LYS A 8 63.77 10.54 -13.66
N LYS A 9 64.27 9.44 -14.28
CA LYS A 9 63.86 8.08 -13.96
C LYS A 9 64.28 7.65 -12.55
N ALA A 10 65.48 8.05 -12.12
CA ALA A 10 65.99 7.73 -10.77
C ALA A 10 65.23 8.50 -9.68
N ASN A 11 64.88 9.78 -9.90
CA ASN A 11 64.05 10.57 -8.98
C ASN A 11 62.61 10.06 -8.91
N SER A 12 62.00 9.69 -10.04
CA SER A 12 60.70 9.09 -10.08
C SER A 12 60.62 7.75 -9.34
N MET A 13 61.65 6.90 -9.46
CA MET A 13 61.72 5.64 -8.70
C MET A 13 61.88 5.88 -7.17
N LYS A 14 62.66 6.86 -6.75
CA LYS A 14 62.79 7.21 -5.32
C LYS A 14 61.51 7.74 -4.74
N ILE A 15 60.76 8.60 -5.49
CA ILE A 15 59.46 9.10 -5.11
C ILE A 15 58.46 7.96 -5.00
N MET A 16 58.43 7.04 -5.96
CA MET A 16 57.55 5.88 -5.97
C MET A 16 57.82 4.92 -4.80
N GLN A 17 59.08 4.70 -4.47
CA GLN A 17 59.52 3.92 -3.30
C GLN A 17 59.09 4.61 -1.97
N SER A 18 59.19 5.94 -1.90
CA SER A 18 58.75 6.70 -0.74
C SER A 18 57.22 6.66 -0.56
N ILE A 19 56.45 6.79 -1.65
CA ILE A 19 54.98 6.66 -1.64
C ILE A 19 54.58 5.24 -1.20
N ASN A 20 55.20 4.19 -1.74
CA ASN A 20 54.95 2.82 -1.33
C ASN A 20 55.30 2.54 0.12
N LYS A 21 56.34 3.18 0.64
CA LYS A 21 56.74 3.10 2.06
C LYS A 21 55.71 3.79 2.96
N ILE A 22 55.23 4.97 2.55
CA ILE A 22 54.20 5.73 3.28
C ILE A 22 52.88 4.93 3.27
N ASN A 23 52.48 4.38 2.13
CA ASN A 23 51.28 3.55 2.03
C ASN A 23 51.36 2.26 2.86
N ARG A 24 52.54 1.62 2.91
CA ARG A 24 52.75 0.46 3.80
C ARG A 24 52.72 0.84 5.29
N ILE A 25 53.22 2.01 5.68
CA ILE A 25 53.16 2.49 7.05
C ILE A 25 51.73 2.85 7.43
N ASN A 26 51.00 3.55 6.56
CA ASN A 26 49.60 3.86 6.78
C ASN A 26 48.73 2.59 6.84
N MET A 27 48.91 1.63 5.94
CA MET A 27 48.20 0.35 6.00
C MET A 27 48.56 -0.43 7.28
N LYS A 28 49.82 -0.49 7.70
CA LYS A 28 50.18 -1.15 8.97
C LYS A 28 49.62 -0.46 10.18
N ASN A 29 49.51 0.86 10.18
CA ASN A 29 48.90 1.63 11.28
C ASN A 29 47.37 1.46 11.30
N ILE A 30 46.72 1.37 10.15
CA ILE A 30 45.31 1.08 10.06
C ILE A 30 45.01 -0.38 10.48
N TRP A 31 45.92 -1.32 10.19
CA TRP A 31 45.76 -2.73 10.58
C TRP A 31 46.36 -3.08 11.93
N ASN A 32 47.07 -2.14 12.59
CA ASN A 32 47.63 -2.37 13.92
C ASN A 32 46.56 -2.20 15.01
N THR A 33 45.60 -3.16 14.99
CA THR A 33 44.50 -3.25 15.94
C THR A 33 44.88 -3.45 17.40
N LYS A 34 46.19 -3.47 17.70
CA LYS A 34 46.71 -3.52 19.08
C LYS A 34 46.33 -2.29 19.93
N ASN A 35 45.94 -1.16 19.29
CA ASN A 35 45.53 0.05 20.00
C ASN A 35 44.00 0.16 20.19
N ILE A 36 43.20 -0.81 19.71
CA ILE A 36 41.75 -0.81 19.99
C ILE A 36 41.54 -1.57 21.32
N LYS A 37 41.95 -1.01 22.42
CA LYS A 37 41.58 -1.45 23.78
C LYS A 37 40.08 -1.41 24.00
N ASN A 38 39.30 -0.85 23.03
CA ASN A 38 37.88 -0.64 23.12
C ASN A 38 37.04 -1.44 22.11
N VAL A 39 37.60 -2.40 21.36
CA VAL A 39 36.79 -3.22 20.40
C VAL A 39 35.59 -3.89 21.08
N LYS A 40 35.77 -4.38 22.31
CA LYS A 40 34.68 -4.97 23.10
C LYS A 40 33.61 -3.93 23.46
N VAL A 41 34.05 -2.71 23.78
CA VAL A 41 33.16 -1.60 24.12
C VAL A 41 32.40 -1.12 22.89
N ILE A 42 33.07 -0.96 21.75
CA ILE A 42 32.47 -0.59 20.47
C ILE A 42 31.44 -1.66 20.04
N LYS A 43 31.79 -2.95 20.10
CA LYS A 43 30.84 -4.03 19.82
C LYS A 43 29.62 -3.99 20.73
N LYS A 44 29.79 -3.66 22.04
CA LYS A 44 28.66 -3.49 22.96
C LYS A 44 27.74 -2.35 22.55
N TYR A 45 28.30 -1.18 22.17
CA TYR A 45 27.50 -0.05 21.71
C TYR A 45 26.83 -0.34 20.36
N LEU A 46 27.50 -1.01 19.42
CA LEU A 46 26.88 -1.45 18.17
C LEU A 46 25.74 -2.42 18.40
N LEU A 47 25.88 -3.35 19.35
CA LEU A 47 24.81 -4.26 19.73
C LEU A 47 23.62 -3.50 20.34
N LEU A 48 23.89 -2.53 21.25
CA LEU A 48 22.83 -1.71 21.85
C LEU A 48 22.09 -0.86 20.79
N ILE A 49 22.83 -0.28 19.84
CA ILE A 49 22.24 0.46 18.72
C ILE A 49 21.40 -0.48 17.85
N ALA A 50 21.88 -1.68 17.54
CA ALA A 50 21.12 -2.66 16.76
C ALA A 50 19.82 -3.09 17.47
N ILE A 51 19.89 -3.30 18.80
CA ILE A 51 18.70 -3.62 19.63
C ILE A 51 17.72 -2.42 19.63
N LEU A 52 18.23 -1.19 19.76
CA LEU A 52 17.40 0.01 19.71
C LEU A 52 16.69 0.16 18.35
N ILE A 53 17.45 -0.03 17.25
CA ILE A 53 16.88 0.01 15.90
C ILE A 53 15.80 -1.08 15.74
N LEU A 54 16.09 -2.31 16.17
CA LEU A 54 15.12 -3.40 16.13
C LEU A 54 13.87 -3.07 16.94
N PHE A 55 14.02 -2.51 18.14
CA PHE A 55 12.89 -2.08 18.97
C PHE A 55 12.05 -1.00 18.27
N LEU A 56 12.69 0.01 17.64
CA LEU A 56 11.98 1.06 16.91
C LEU A 56 11.23 0.49 15.69
N VAL A 57 11.85 -0.44 14.96
CA VAL A 57 11.21 -1.11 13.81
C VAL A 57 10.00 -1.93 14.26
N LEU A 58 10.13 -2.72 15.32
CA LEU A 58 9.02 -3.53 15.85
C LEU A 58 7.89 -2.64 16.40
N SER A 59 8.22 -1.54 17.07
CA SER A 59 7.22 -0.60 17.57
C SER A 59 6.47 0.09 16.43
N ALA A 60 7.18 0.52 15.39
CA ALA A 60 6.58 1.10 14.19
C ALA A 60 5.67 0.10 13.48
N TYR A 61 6.14 -1.15 13.31
CA TYR A 61 5.35 -2.22 12.72
C TYR A 61 4.06 -2.49 13.50
N SER A 62 4.15 -2.62 14.84
CA SER A 62 2.98 -2.86 15.70
C SER A 62 1.96 -1.72 15.61
N TYR A 63 2.42 -0.46 15.60
CA TYR A 63 1.55 0.70 15.45
C TYR A 63 0.83 0.72 14.11
N VAL A 64 1.60 0.54 13.02
CA VAL A 64 1.05 0.50 11.66
C VAL A 64 0.05 -0.64 11.49
N SER A 65 0.37 -1.84 11.99
CA SER A 65 -0.53 -3.01 11.91
C SER A 65 -1.83 -2.78 12.69
N ALA A 66 -1.75 -2.17 13.87
CA ALA A 66 -2.95 -1.87 14.68
C ALA A 66 -3.89 -0.90 13.95
N VAL A 67 -3.34 0.17 13.37
CA VAL A 67 -4.13 1.17 12.66
C VAL A 67 -4.70 0.63 11.35
N SER A 68 -3.92 -0.15 10.60
CA SER A 68 -4.39 -0.81 9.38
C SER A 68 -5.54 -1.79 9.66
N ASN A 69 -5.46 -2.53 10.77
CA ASN A 69 -6.53 -3.44 11.18
C ASN A 69 -7.80 -2.67 11.57
N ASN A 70 -7.70 -1.62 12.39
CA ASN A 70 -8.86 -0.79 12.75
C ASN A 70 -9.53 -0.19 11.52
N LEU A 71 -8.73 0.32 10.56
CA LEU A 71 -9.25 0.86 9.32
C LEU A 71 -9.94 -0.22 8.47
N SER A 72 -9.36 -1.43 8.37
CA SER A 72 -9.97 -2.53 7.63
C SER A 72 -11.26 -3.02 8.30
N ASP A 73 -11.34 -2.92 9.62
CA ASP A 73 -12.53 -3.27 10.40
C ASP A 73 -13.66 -2.24 10.29
N SER A 74 -13.37 -1.02 9.82
CA SER A 74 -14.34 0.07 9.72
C SER A 74 -14.95 0.24 8.33
N VAL A 75 -14.36 -0.38 7.28
CA VAL A 75 -14.82 -0.19 5.89
C VAL A 75 -15.23 -1.49 5.21
N PHE A 76 -16.25 -1.40 4.34
CA PHE A 76 -16.65 -2.45 3.41
C PHE A 76 -16.34 -2.00 1.99
N ARG A 77 -15.53 -2.78 1.26
CA ARG A 77 -15.01 -2.38 -0.04
C ARG A 77 -15.73 -3.05 -1.20
N LEU A 78 -15.53 -2.51 -2.41
CA LEU A 78 -15.99 -3.09 -3.67
C LEU A 78 -14.78 -3.35 -4.57
N HIS A 79 -14.74 -4.55 -5.15
CA HIS A 79 -13.77 -4.94 -6.15
C HIS A 79 -14.49 -5.51 -7.38
N VAL A 80 -14.38 -4.80 -8.51
CA VAL A 80 -14.99 -5.24 -9.77
C VAL A 80 -13.90 -5.54 -10.79
N ILE A 81 -13.93 -6.72 -11.39
CA ILE A 81 -12.98 -7.18 -12.40
C ILE A 81 -13.70 -7.28 -13.74
N ALA A 82 -13.19 -6.60 -14.76
CA ALA A 82 -13.74 -6.67 -16.11
C ALA A 82 -13.43 -8.02 -16.79
N ASN A 83 -14.23 -8.40 -17.78
CA ASN A 83 -13.98 -9.59 -18.59
C ASN A 83 -12.61 -9.50 -19.31
N SER A 84 -12.28 -8.35 -19.91
CA SER A 84 -11.00 -8.09 -20.57
C SER A 84 -10.62 -6.60 -20.49
N ASP A 85 -9.48 -6.23 -21.11
CA ASP A 85 -9.01 -4.84 -21.21
C ASP A 85 -9.59 -4.10 -22.42
N SER A 86 -10.55 -4.68 -23.16
CA SER A 86 -11.23 -3.98 -24.24
C SER A 86 -11.98 -2.76 -23.69
N LYS A 87 -12.13 -1.74 -24.51
CA LYS A 87 -12.83 -0.51 -24.12
C LYS A 87 -14.29 -0.82 -23.70
N GLU A 88 -14.95 -1.68 -24.44
CA GLU A 88 -16.32 -2.09 -24.21
C GLU A 88 -16.48 -2.83 -22.87
N ASP A 89 -15.56 -3.73 -22.53
CA ASP A 89 -15.56 -4.45 -21.25
C ASP A 89 -15.25 -3.53 -20.07
N GLN A 90 -14.38 -2.54 -20.28
CA GLN A 90 -14.10 -1.54 -19.24
C GLN A 90 -15.30 -0.62 -19.01
N GLU A 91 -16.02 -0.20 -20.06
CA GLU A 91 -17.25 0.58 -19.94
C GLU A 91 -18.35 -0.24 -19.24
N LEU A 92 -18.52 -1.50 -19.61
CA LEU A 92 -19.46 -2.42 -18.96
C LEU A 92 -19.15 -2.58 -17.45
N LYS A 93 -17.90 -2.75 -17.09
CA LYS A 93 -17.46 -2.81 -15.68
C LYS A 93 -17.92 -1.59 -14.89
N TYR A 94 -17.81 -0.39 -15.45
CA TYR A 94 -18.26 0.83 -14.79
C TYR A 94 -19.79 0.87 -14.63
N MET A 95 -20.54 0.43 -15.61
CA MET A 95 -22.01 0.35 -15.52
C MET A 95 -22.45 -0.65 -14.43
N VAL A 96 -21.83 -1.83 -14.38
CA VAL A 96 -22.09 -2.83 -13.33
C VAL A 96 -21.73 -2.27 -11.95
N ARG A 97 -20.55 -1.66 -11.80
CA ARG A 97 -20.14 -0.99 -10.57
C ARG A 97 -21.20 0.01 -10.08
N ASP A 98 -21.64 0.91 -10.97
CA ASP A 98 -22.56 1.98 -10.62
C ASP A 98 -23.92 1.44 -10.17
N GLY A 99 -24.45 0.44 -10.87
CA GLY A 99 -25.72 -0.19 -10.48
C GLY A 99 -25.63 -0.93 -9.14
N LEU A 100 -24.50 -1.57 -8.84
CA LEU A 100 -24.31 -2.24 -7.54
C LEU A 100 -24.15 -1.25 -6.39
N ILE A 101 -23.48 -0.11 -6.63
CA ILE A 101 -23.33 0.96 -5.63
C ILE A 101 -24.70 1.62 -5.35
N GLU A 102 -25.46 1.94 -6.40
CA GLU A 102 -26.81 2.50 -6.26
C GLU A 102 -27.70 1.58 -5.43
N TYR A 103 -27.68 0.27 -5.72
CA TYR A 103 -28.45 -0.71 -4.96
C TYR A 103 -28.00 -0.80 -3.51
N MET A 104 -26.69 -0.85 -3.22
CA MET A 104 -26.20 -0.87 -1.85
C MET A 104 -26.63 0.39 -1.09
N ASN A 105 -26.51 1.56 -1.70
CA ASN A 105 -26.90 2.81 -1.06
C ASN A 105 -28.40 2.85 -0.75
N SER A 106 -29.25 2.30 -1.62
CA SER A 106 -30.69 2.18 -1.34
C SER A 106 -30.93 1.29 -0.12
N LEU A 107 -30.25 0.14 -0.04
CA LEU A 107 -30.36 -0.77 1.10
C LEU A 107 -29.90 -0.13 2.42
N VAL A 108 -28.77 0.56 2.40
CA VAL A 108 -28.22 1.25 3.59
C VAL A 108 -29.18 2.34 4.08
N ASN A 109 -29.71 3.16 3.16
CA ASN A 109 -30.62 4.26 3.49
C ASN A 109 -31.98 3.76 3.99
N GLU A 110 -32.57 2.76 3.31
CA GLU A 110 -33.87 2.19 3.70
C GLU A 110 -33.83 1.56 5.10
N ASN A 111 -32.70 0.95 5.47
CA ASN A 111 -32.52 0.28 6.76
C ASN A 111 -31.83 1.18 7.81
N ASN A 112 -31.45 2.41 7.45
CA ASN A 112 -30.72 3.35 8.32
C ASN A 112 -29.49 2.72 8.99
N LEU A 113 -28.70 1.98 8.21
CA LEU A 113 -27.54 1.25 8.71
C LEU A 113 -26.37 2.20 8.97
N LYS A 114 -25.68 1.99 10.10
CA LYS A 114 -24.54 2.79 10.54
C LYS A 114 -23.30 1.98 10.87
N SER A 115 -23.40 0.65 10.84
CA SER A 115 -22.26 -0.21 11.11
C SER A 115 -21.87 -1.03 9.88
N LYS A 116 -20.57 -1.25 9.69
CA LYS A 116 -20.03 -2.14 8.65
C LYS A 116 -20.62 -3.54 8.73
N GLU A 117 -20.75 -4.08 9.95
CA GLU A 117 -21.23 -5.44 10.16
C GLU A 117 -22.67 -5.61 9.68
N ASP A 118 -23.55 -4.66 10.01
CA ASP A 118 -24.94 -4.68 9.55
C ASP A 118 -25.03 -4.57 8.03
N VAL A 119 -24.19 -3.72 7.42
CA VAL A 119 -24.10 -3.56 5.95
C VAL A 119 -23.64 -4.86 5.30
N ILE A 120 -22.64 -5.54 5.83
CA ILE A 120 -22.15 -6.83 5.30
C ILE A 120 -23.24 -7.90 5.44
N ASN A 121 -23.92 -7.96 6.57
CA ASN A 121 -25.00 -8.93 6.79
C ASN A 121 -26.15 -8.69 5.80
N LEU A 122 -26.58 -7.46 5.62
CA LEU A 122 -27.61 -7.11 4.64
C LEU A 122 -27.15 -7.40 3.21
N ALA A 123 -25.89 -7.14 2.87
CA ALA A 123 -25.32 -7.50 1.56
C ALA A 123 -25.34 -9.02 1.32
N LYS A 124 -25.02 -9.83 2.34
CA LYS A 124 -25.09 -11.30 2.27
C LYS A 124 -26.51 -11.80 2.04
N GLU A 125 -27.48 -11.22 2.74
CA GLU A 125 -28.90 -11.55 2.56
C GLU A 125 -29.41 -11.18 1.16
N ASN A 126 -28.79 -10.19 0.51
CA ASN A 126 -29.17 -9.68 -0.81
C ASN A 126 -28.22 -10.11 -1.94
N ILE A 127 -27.37 -11.11 -1.73
CA ILE A 127 -26.35 -11.50 -2.70
C ILE A 127 -26.93 -11.87 -4.07
N ASP A 128 -28.07 -12.53 -4.10
CA ASP A 128 -28.77 -12.91 -5.33
C ASP A 128 -29.31 -11.68 -6.07
N ASN A 129 -29.76 -10.65 -5.34
CA ASN A 129 -30.21 -9.40 -5.95
C ASN A 129 -29.03 -8.65 -6.60
N PHE A 130 -27.87 -8.57 -5.94
CA PHE A 130 -26.64 -8.01 -6.52
C PHE A 130 -26.28 -8.74 -7.82
N LYS A 131 -26.36 -10.08 -7.82
CA LYS A 131 -26.07 -10.89 -9.00
C LYS A 131 -27.08 -10.63 -10.12
N ASN A 132 -28.37 -10.56 -9.80
CA ASN A 132 -29.43 -10.28 -10.78
C ASN A 132 -29.28 -8.88 -11.39
N ILE A 133 -28.95 -7.87 -10.60
CA ILE A 133 -28.69 -6.49 -11.08
C ILE A 133 -27.50 -6.48 -12.03
N ALA A 134 -26.38 -7.06 -11.62
CA ALA A 134 -25.19 -7.15 -12.47
C ALA A 134 -25.48 -7.86 -13.79
N LYS A 135 -26.17 -9.02 -13.74
CA LYS A 135 -26.54 -9.79 -14.92
C LYS A 135 -27.48 -9.02 -15.85
N LYS A 136 -28.50 -8.36 -15.30
CA LYS A 136 -29.40 -7.50 -16.06
C LYS A 136 -28.64 -6.38 -16.80
N ILE A 137 -27.71 -5.69 -16.13
CA ILE A 137 -26.91 -4.64 -16.76
C ILE A 137 -26.06 -5.22 -17.89
N ILE A 138 -25.43 -6.39 -17.69
CA ILE A 138 -24.63 -7.08 -18.71
C ILE A 138 -25.48 -7.38 -19.95
N GLU A 139 -26.69 -7.97 -19.77
CA GLU A 139 -27.59 -8.34 -20.83
C GLU A 139 -28.17 -7.12 -21.57
N GLU A 140 -28.59 -6.07 -20.85
CA GLU A 140 -29.12 -4.81 -21.42
C GLU A 140 -28.09 -4.07 -22.28
N ASN A 141 -26.79 -4.27 -22.02
CA ASN A 141 -25.71 -3.71 -22.83
C ASN A 141 -25.21 -4.64 -23.94
N GLY A 142 -25.97 -5.74 -24.22
CA GLY A 142 -25.72 -6.62 -25.37
C GLY A 142 -24.61 -7.67 -25.13
N PHE A 143 -24.20 -7.89 -23.89
CA PHE A 143 -23.24 -8.92 -23.55
C PHE A 143 -23.92 -10.17 -22.97
N ASN A 144 -23.25 -11.31 -23.06
CA ASN A 144 -23.72 -12.57 -22.50
C ASN A 144 -22.64 -13.18 -21.59
N TYR A 145 -22.13 -12.36 -20.67
CA TYR A 145 -21.13 -12.82 -19.70
C TYR A 145 -21.83 -13.37 -18.45
N ASP A 146 -21.25 -14.42 -17.88
CA ASP A 146 -21.56 -14.80 -16.51
C ASP A 146 -20.95 -13.79 -15.54
N VAL A 147 -21.58 -13.68 -14.38
CA VAL A 147 -21.05 -12.85 -13.28
C VAL A 147 -20.99 -13.68 -12.00
N ASN A 148 -19.83 -13.66 -11.36
CA ASN A 148 -19.65 -14.22 -10.04
C ASN A 148 -19.56 -13.08 -9.02
N ILE A 149 -20.33 -13.20 -7.92
CA ILE A 149 -20.30 -12.23 -6.82
C ILE A 149 -20.05 -12.99 -5.52
N GLU A 150 -19.05 -12.51 -4.77
CA GLU A 150 -18.63 -13.09 -3.52
C GLU A 150 -18.41 -12.01 -2.47
N ILE A 151 -18.80 -12.27 -1.23
CA ILE A 151 -18.48 -11.43 -0.06
C ILE A 151 -17.47 -12.19 0.78
N GLY A 152 -16.32 -11.58 1.01
CA GLY A 152 -15.24 -12.19 1.75
C GLY A 152 -14.14 -11.18 2.09
N ASN A 153 -13.04 -11.69 2.61
CA ASN A 153 -11.86 -10.90 2.94
C ASN A 153 -10.81 -11.05 1.83
N PHE A 154 -10.50 -9.93 1.15
CA PHE A 154 -9.64 -9.91 -0.04
C PHE A 154 -8.50 -8.90 0.10
N SER A 155 -7.38 -9.18 -0.57
CA SER A 155 -6.24 -8.27 -0.64
C SER A 155 -6.52 -7.10 -1.58
N PHE A 156 -6.26 -5.88 -1.09
CA PHE A 156 -6.40 -4.62 -1.82
C PHE A 156 -5.05 -3.92 -1.89
N PRO A 157 -4.70 -3.31 -3.03
CA PRO A 157 -3.55 -2.42 -3.11
C PRO A 157 -3.87 -1.08 -2.44
N THR A 158 -2.82 -0.28 -2.15
CA THR A 158 -2.99 1.13 -1.76
C THR A 158 -3.78 1.87 -2.84
N LYS A 159 -4.82 2.61 -2.43
CA LYS A 159 -5.69 3.39 -3.32
C LYS A 159 -5.97 4.77 -2.76
N SER A 160 -5.77 5.77 -3.61
CA SER A 160 -6.10 7.16 -3.32
C SER A 160 -7.36 7.59 -4.07
N TYR A 161 -8.22 8.31 -3.37
CA TYR A 161 -9.47 8.90 -3.86
C TYR A 161 -9.41 10.38 -3.52
N GLY A 162 -8.82 11.19 -4.43
CA GLY A 162 -8.52 12.58 -4.13
C GLY A 162 -7.54 12.70 -2.97
N ASP A 163 -7.94 13.40 -1.94
CA ASP A 163 -7.20 13.64 -0.70
C ASP A 163 -7.34 12.51 0.35
N ILE A 164 -8.14 11.48 0.08
CA ILE A 164 -8.27 10.31 0.95
C ILE A 164 -7.52 9.11 0.38
N SER A 165 -6.68 8.44 1.19
CA SER A 165 -5.91 7.26 0.77
C SER A 165 -6.09 6.09 1.74
N PHE A 166 -6.39 4.93 1.19
CA PHE A 166 -6.45 3.67 1.94
C PHE A 166 -5.19 2.84 1.67
N PRO A 167 -4.53 2.32 2.71
CA PRO A 167 -3.35 1.47 2.57
C PRO A 167 -3.69 0.14 1.90
N ALA A 168 -2.67 -0.54 1.36
CA ALA A 168 -2.77 -1.94 0.99
C ALA A 168 -3.10 -2.78 2.24
N GLY A 169 -3.84 -3.87 2.05
CA GLY A 169 -4.22 -4.75 3.15
C GLY A 169 -5.37 -5.67 2.79
N PHE A 170 -5.80 -6.44 3.78
CA PHE A 170 -6.96 -7.31 3.66
C PHE A 170 -8.21 -6.60 4.17
N TYR A 171 -9.23 -6.53 3.33
CA TYR A 171 -10.49 -5.85 3.60
C TYR A 171 -11.67 -6.75 3.31
N ASP A 172 -12.72 -6.64 4.11
CA ASP A 172 -13.99 -7.21 3.74
C ASP A 172 -14.56 -6.48 2.53
N ALA A 173 -14.98 -7.23 1.52
CA ALA A 173 -15.43 -6.65 0.27
C ALA A 173 -16.47 -7.50 -0.45
N LEU A 174 -17.26 -6.81 -1.27
CA LEU A 174 -18.04 -7.40 -2.35
C LEU A 174 -17.13 -7.50 -3.58
N LYS A 175 -16.76 -8.71 -3.97
CA LYS A 175 -15.95 -8.98 -5.17
C LYS A 175 -16.88 -9.41 -6.30
N VAL A 176 -16.72 -8.79 -7.46
CA VAL A 176 -17.53 -9.00 -8.67
C VAL A 176 -16.61 -9.35 -9.82
N GLU A 177 -16.78 -10.52 -10.39
CA GLU A 177 -16.01 -11.05 -11.51
C GLU A 177 -16.92 -11.18 -12.73
N ILE A 178 -16.62 -10.40 -13.77
CA ILE A 178 -17.41 -10.37 -15.02
C ILE A 178 -16.69 -11.23 -16.06
N GLY A 179 -17.40 -12.23 -16.61
CA GLY A 179 -16.88 -13.11 -17.65
C GLY A 179 -15.61 -13.85 -17.22
N ASN A 180 -14.52 -13.70 -17.98
CA ASN A 180 -13.23 -14.35 -17.69
C ASN A 180 -12.43 -13.69 -16.57
N SER A 181 -12.80 -12.47 -16.15
CA SER A 181 -12.11 -11.72 -15.09
C SER A 181 -10.64 -11.48 -15.36
N GLU A 182 -10.26 -11.26 -16.64
CA GLU A 182 -8.88 -11.04 -17.10
C GLU A 182 -8.57 -9.56 -17.32
N GLY A 183 -9.55 -8.66 -17.16
CA GLY A 183 -9.41 -7.23 -17.39
C GLY A 183 -8.99 -6.44 -16.14
N GLN A 184 -8.86 -5.12 -16.31
CA GLN A 184 -8.46 -4.21 -15.24
C GLN A 184 -9.45 -4.21 -14.09
N ASN A 185 -8.89 -4.14 -12.88
CA ASN A 185 -9.61 -4.09 -11.64
C ASN A 185 -10.10 -2.67 -11.33
N TRP A 186 -11.29 -2.57 -10.73
CA TRP A 186 -11.78 -1.36 -10.06
C TRP A 186 -11.86 -1.61 -8.56
N TRP A 187 -11.35 -0.66 -7.79
CA TRP A 187 -11.26 -0.72 -6.33
C TRP A 187 -11.91 0.51 -5.74
N CYS A 188 -12.88 0.35 -4.85
CA CYS A 188 -13.43 1.48 -4.09
C CYS A 188 -13.91 1.09 -2.68
N VAL A 189 -14.46 2.04 -1.95
CA VAL A 189 -15.09 1.84 -0.64
C VAL A 189 -16.59 2.00 -0.80
N MET A 190 -17.34 0.94 -0.47
CA MET A 190 -18.79 0.86 -0.61
C MET A 190 -19.50 1.37 0.64
N PHE A 191 -18.89 1.17 1.81
CA PHE A 191 -19.37 1.71 3.07
C PHE A 191 -18.18 2.07 3.99
N PRO A 192 -18.11 3.28 4.55
CA PRO A 192 -18.87 4.47 4.16
C PRO A 192 -18.66 4.83 2.68
N PRO A 193 -19.66 5.46 2.00
CA PRO A 193 -19.64 5.57 0.55
C PRO A 193 -18.57 6.54 0.02
N LEU A 194 -17.59 6.01 -0.74
CA LEU A 194 -16.56 6.76 -1.47
C LEU A 194 -16.51 6.42 -2.96
N CYS A 195 -17.36 5.51 -3.43
CA CYS A 195 -17.32 5.04 -4.80
C CYS A 195 -17.77 6.08 -5.84
N PHE A 196 -18.50 7.11 -5.43
CA PHE A 196 -18.96 8.19 -6.30
C PHE A 196 -18.00 9.39 -6.40
N VAL A 197 -16.86 9.32 -5.71
CA VAL A 197 -15.86 10.37 -5.82
C VAL A 197 -15.32 10.37 -7.25
N ASP A 198 -15.54 11.48 -7.95
CA ASP A 198 -14.95 11.70 -9.25
C ASP A 198 -13.43 11.81 -9.11
N VAL A 199 -12.74 10.72 -9.46
CA VAL A 199 -11.27 10.63 -9.40
C VAL A 199 -10.61 11.72 -10.27
N THR A 200 -11.36 12.30 -11.22
CA THR A 200 -10.85 13.36 -12.10
C THR A 200 -10.84 14.73 -11.42
N SER A 201 -11.70 14.96 -10.43
CA SER A 201 -11.72 16.22 -9.67
C SER A 201 -10.63 16.27 -8.59
N GLY A 202 -10.12 15.12 -8.15
CA GLY A 202 -9.08 15.04 -7.13
C GLY A 202 -9.53 15.46 -5.72
N ILE A 203 -10.83 15.68 -5.51
CA ILE A 203 -11.40 16.16 -4.24
C ILE A 203 -12.55 15.25 -3.84
N VAL A 204 -12.50 14.75 -2.60
CA VAL A 204 -13.64 14.04 -1.98
C VAL A 204 -14.67 15.07 -1.53
N PRO A 205 -15.97 14.89 -1.85
CA PRO A 205 -17.02 15.77 -1.34
C PRO A 205 -17.04 15.85 0.19
N ASP A 206 -17.34 17.02 0.72
CA ASP A 206 -17.35 17.25 2.18
C ASP A 206 -18.32 16.31 2.90
N ASP A 207 -19.49 16.03 2.34
CA ASP A 207 -20.47 15.07 2.88
C ASP A 207 -19.90 13.65 3.00
N SER A 208 -19.04 13.25 2.06
CA SER A 208 -18.36 11.93 2.11
C SER A 208 -17.25 11.91 3.15
N LYS A 209 -16.55 13.03 3.36
CA LYS A 209 -15.55 13.19 4.42
C LYS A 209 -16.19 13.14 5.79
N GLU A 210 -17.30 13.86 6.00
CA GLU A 210 -18.05 13.85 7.24
C GLU A 210 -18.55 12.44 7.59
N ASN A 211 -19.11 11.72 6.61
CA ASN A 211 -19.49 10.32 6.78
C ASN A 211 -18.32 9.40 7.13
N LEU A 212 -17.14 9.63 6.56
CA LEU A 212 -15.94 8.87 6.91
C LEU A 212 -15.49 9.18 8.33
N GLU A 213 -15.42 10.46 8.71
CA GLU A 213 -15.01 10.89 10.03
C GLU A 213 -15.95 10.37 11.13
N GLU A 214 -17.28 10.35 10.87
CA GLU A 214 -18.26 9.79 11.79
C GLU A 214 -18.15 8.26 11.97
N ASN A 215 -17.73 7.53 10.95
CA ASN A 215 -17.65 6.06 10.95
C ASN A 215 -16.25 5.53 11.28
N LEU A 216 -15.21 6.33 11.06
CA LEU A 216 -13.83 6.05 11.45
C LEU A 216 -13.54 6.77 12.77
N GLY A 217 -12.63 6.27 13.57
CA GLY A 217 -12.10 7.05 14.69
C GLY A 217 -11.27 8.24 14.20
N GLU A 218 -11.07 9.24 15.05
CA GLU A 218 -10.27 10.44 14.74
C GLU A 218 -8.84 10.09 14.29
N GLU A 219 -8.25 9.04 14.87
CA GLU A 219 -6.92 8.55 14.50
C GLU A 219 -6.91 7.91 13.12
N GLU A 220 -7.90 7.08 12.79
CA GLU A 220 -8.04 6.42 11.51
C GLU A 220 -8.33 7.44 10.39
N TYR A 221 -9.22 8.40 10.63
CA TYR A 221 -9.52 9.46 9.66
C TYR A 221 -8.28 10.32 9.36
N THR A 222 -7.57 10.76 10.39
CA THR A 222 -6.34 11.54 10.24
C THR A 222 -5.27 10.79 9.43
N LEU A 223 -5.26 9.46 9.49
CA LEU A 223 -4.29 8.66 8.76
C LEU A 223 -4.59 8.51 7.27
N ILE A 224 -5.85 8.57 6.87
CA ILE A 224 -6.25 8.43 5.46
C ILE A 224 -6.39 9.77 4.77
N ASN A 225 -6.55 10.86 5.52
CA ASN A 225 -6.68 12.21 4.98
C ASN A 225 -5.29 12.81 4.65
N ASN A 226 -5.06 13.09 3.37
CA ASN A 226 -3.79 13.61 2.82
C ASN A 226 -3.82 15.13 2.65
N ASP A 227 -4.39 15.90 3.57
CA ASP A 227 -4.28 17.36 3.53
C ASP A 227 -2.80 17.78 3.50
N GLU A 228 -2.47 18.88 2.82
CA GLU A 228 -1.10 19.33 2.42
C GLU A 228 -0.05 19.37 3.55
N GLU A 229 -0.43 19.27 4.83
CA GLU A 229 0.48 19.20 5.97
C GLU A 229 1.04 17.78 6.24
N ASN A 230 0.54 16.73 5.58
CA ASN A 230 0.81 15.34 5.94
C ASN A 230 1.72 14.56 4.95
N ALA A 231 2.81 15.16 4.46
CA ALA A 231 3.88 14.44 3.72
C ALA A 231 4.45 13.20 4.50
N VAL A 232 4.11 13.07 5.77
CA VAL A 232 4.46 11.94 6.64
C VAL A 232 3.63 10.70 6.32
N ILE A 233 2.46 10.84 5.70
CA ILE A 233 1.51 9.75 5.45
C ILE A 233 1.98 8.88 4.28
N ASP A 234 2.45 9.47 3.19
CA ASP A 234 3.02 8.71 2.06
C ASP A 234 4.20 7.81 2.49
N PHE A 235 5.03 8.30 3.41
CA PHE A 235 6.13 7.52 3.96
C PHE A 235 5.63 6.37 4.85
N LYS A 236 4.56 6.57 5.63
CA LYS A 236 3.94 5.52 6.45
C LYS A 236 3.33 4.43 5.57
N PHE A 237 2.58 4.77 4.51
CA PHE A 237 2.00 3.79 3.60
C PHE A 237 3.06 3.01 2.82
N GLN A 238 4.15 3.63 2.37
CA GLN A 238 5.27 2.93 1.75
C GLN A 238 5.93 1.92 2.70
N ILE A 239 6.00 2.21 4.00
CA ILE A 239 6.50 1.27 5.01
C ILE A 239 5.52 0.10 5.17
N VAL A 240 4.21 0.34 5.23
CA VAL A 240 3.18 -0.72 5.30
C VAL A 240 3.29 -1.64 4.10
N GLU A 241 3.26 -1.08 2.90
CA GLU A 241 3.36 -1.82 1.65
C GLU A 241 4.67 -2.63 1.54
N PHE A 242 5.78 -2.06 2.01
CA PHE A 242 7.05 -2.77 2.08
C PHE A 242 6.98 -4.00 3.00
N PHE A 243 6.39 -3.89 4.19
CA PHE A 243 6.29 -5.01 5.13
C PHE A 243 5.24 -6.03 4.71
N GLU A 244 4.12 -5.64 4.10
CA GLU A 244 3.12 -6.56 3.56
C GLU A 244 3.68 -7.36 2.38
N ASN A 245 4.38 -6.71 1.45
CA ASN A 245 5.09 -7.39 0.37
C ASN A 245 6.17 -8.35 0.88
N LEU A 246 6.82 -8.02 2.00
CA LEU A 246 7.77 -8.92 2.66
C LEU A 246 7.05 -10.11 3.32
N GLY A 247 5.91 -9.87 3.97
CA GLY A 247 5.08 -10.90 4.61
C GLY A 247 4.47 -11.88 3.62
N ILE A 248 4.00 -11.40 2.46
CA ILE A 248 3.49 -12.26 1.38
C ILE A 248 4.61 -13.14 0.80
N LYS A 249 5.84 -12.63 0.67
CA LYS A 249 6.99 -13.43 0.22
C LYS A 249 7.43 -14.49 1.22
N LEU A 250 7.25 -14.24 2.53
CA LEU A 250 7.60 -15.22 3.58
C LEU A 250 6.50 -16.27 3.80
N ALA A 251 5.26 -15.97 3.43
CA ALA A 251 4.12 -16.89 3.55
C ALA A 251 3.84 -17.69 2.27
N GLY A 252 4.55 -17.41 1.18
CA GLY A 252 4.38 -18.01 -0.15
C GLY A 252 5.49 -19.02 -0.55
N GLU A 253 6.29 -19.52 0.43
CA GLU A 253 7.20 -20.64 0.22
C GLU A 253 6.66 -21.93 0.86
#